data_a2f1e2775b28e076ac6dd4ba4cb125da
#
_entry.id   a2f1e2775b28e076ac6dd4ba4cb125da
#
_cell.length_a   1.000
_cell.length_b   1.000
_cell.length_c   1.000
_cell.angle_alpha   90.00
_cell.angle_beta   90.00
_cell.angle_gamma   90.00
#
_symmetry.space_group_name_H-M   'P 1'
#
loop_
_entity.id
_entity.type
_entity.pdbx_description
1 polymer ?
#
loop_
_entity_poly.entity_id
_entity_poly.type
_entity_poly.pdbx_seq_one_letter_code
_entity_poly.pdbx_strand_id
1 'polypeptide(L)'
;ETFLVPYRYGDAGWFDWQPISPVYLVTLWNLSMSDGDWERLERVRLLEAFDWDEVFPFHNKEDSGHEQPWVRYLMGENPAFPDRSLHASHQMVCRRLAQLREDEDVGTLHHIHHWQWANPVSSESLIQLTLGGPQPIYNGGLLHVRLRYFDVRRRRPGLPEDVGALVEKLEARRTVVRLVNLSPTEARE
;
A
#
# COMPACT_ATOMS: atom_id res chain seq x y z
N GLU A 1 9.15 -25.87 2.29
CA GLU A 1 8.30 -25.65 3.48
C GLU A 1 7.43 -24.42 3.24
N THR A 2 6.11 -24.58 3.36
CA THR A 2 5.17 -23.47 3.27
C THR A 2 4.72 -23.12 4.68
N PHE A 3 4.74 -21.85 5.04
CA PHE A 3 4.16 -21.39 6.30
C PHE A 3 2.64 -21.33 6.14
N LEU A 4 1.95 -22.23 6.86
CA LEU A 4 0.49 -22.27 6.88
C LEU A 4 -0.06 -21.63 8.15
N VAL A 5 -1.15 -20.89 8.00
CA VAL A 5 -1.92 -20.32 9.10
C VAL A 5 -3.36 -20.80 9.02
N PRO A 6 -4.07 -21.01 10.16
CA PRO A 6 -5.47 -21.34 10.13
C PRO A 6 -6.28 -20.13 9.64
N TYR A 7 -7.22 -20.38 8.75
CA TYR A 7 -7.96 -19.32 8.06
C TYR A 7 -9.37 -19.13 8.61
N ARG A 8 -10.06 -20.22 8.94
CA ARG A 8 -11.45 -20.18 9.40
C ARG A 8 -11.57 -20.70 10.81
N TYR A 9 -12.53 -20.12 11.56
CA TYR A 9 -12.94 -20.60 12.87
C TYR A 9 -14.41 -21.04 12.83
N GLY A 10 -14.71 -22.21 13.36
CA GLY A 10 -16.06 -22.76 13.47
C GLY A 10 -16.21 -23.58 14.75
N ASP A 11 -17.32 -24.30 14.88
CA ASP A 11 -17.66 -25.09 16.09
C ASP A 11 -16.59 -26.13 16.46
N ALA A 12 -15.85 -26.62 15.48
CA ALA A 12 -14.73 -27.55 15.66
C ALA A 12 -13.37 -26.85 15.91
N GLY A 13 -13.35 -25.53 16.09
CA GLY A 13 -12.13 -24.74 16.23
C GLY A 13 -11.61 -24.18 14.91
N TRP A 14 -10.30 -23.89 14.85
CA TRP A 14 -9.65 -23.39 13.65
C TRP A 14 -9.47 -24.50 12.60
N PHE A 15 -9.85 -24.20 11.38
CA PHE A 15 -9.73 -25.12 10.25
C PHE A 15 -9.44 -24.35 8.96
N ASP A 16 -9.19 -25.05 7.88
CA ASP A 16 -8.68 -24.51 6.59
C ASP A 16 -7.33 -23.79 6.77
N TRP A 17 -6.29 -24.46 6.39
CA TRP A 17 -4.94 -23.91 6.41
C TRP A 17 -4.61 -23.26 5.09
N GLN A 18 -4.11 -22.05 5.14
CA GLN A 18 -3.67 -21.32 3.95
C GLN A 18 -2.24 -20.78 4.16
N PRO A 19 -1.51 -20.50 3.07
CA PRO A 19 -0.24 -19.80 3.16
C PRO A 19 -0.39 -18.46 3.89
N ILE A 20 0.59 -18.13 4.73
CA ILE A 20 0.62 -16.82 5.39
C ILE A 20 0.74 -15.73 4.33
N SER A 21 -0.11 -14.71 4.43
CA SER A 21 0.02 -13.54 3.55
C SER A 21 1.29 -12.75 3.88
N PRO A 22 2.13 -12.44 2.90
CA PRO A 22 3.31 -11.58 3.09
C PRO A 22 2.97 -10.21 3.68
N VAL A 23 1.76 -9.70 3.45
CA VAL A 23 1.27 -8.41 3.99
C VAL A 23 1.44 -8.30 5.49
N TYR A 24 1.13 -9.36 6.24
CA TYR A 24 1.27 -9.34 7.70
C TYR A 24 2.72 -9.25 8.14
N LEU A 25 3.61 -9.92 7.42
CA LEU A 25 5.04 -9.90 7.71
C LEU A 25 5.68 -8.56 7.31
N VAL A 26 5.26 -7.98 6.20
CA VAL A 26 5.67 -6.62 5.80
C VAL A 26 5.23 -5.59 6.85
N THR A 27 4.00 -5.70 7.34
CA THR A 27 3.48 -4.81 8.40
C THR A 27 4.27 -4.98 9.68
N LEU A 28 4.53 -6.21 10.11
CA LEU A 28 5.31 -6.51 11.32
C LEU A 28 6.73 -5.94 11.21
N TRP A 29 7.40 -6.17 10.11
CA TRP A 29 8.72 -5.60 9.85
C TRP A 29 8.69 -4.07 9.83
N ASN A 30 7.72 -3.45 9.17
CA ASN A 30 7.60 -2.00 9.13
C ASN A 30 7.39 -1.40 10.53
N LEU A 31 6.69 -2.10 11.41
CA LEU A 31 6.50 -1.69 12.81
C LEU A 31 7.78 -1.79 13.62
N SER A 32 8.45 -2.92 13.56
CA SER A 32 9.60 -3.24 14.42
C SER A 32 10.93 -2.76 13.86
N MET A 33 11.07 -2.80 12.53
CA MET A 33 12.34 -2.63 11.81
C MET A 33 13.46 -3.55 12.34
N SER A 34 13.09 -4.69 12.91
CA SER A 34 14.03 -5.64 13.45
C SER A 34 14.56 -6.59 12.37
N ASP A 35 15.82 -6.99 12.52
CA ASP A 35 16.44 -7.98 11.63
C ASP A 35 15.68 -9.32 11.67
N GLY A 36 15.18 -9.72 12.84
CA GLY A 36 14.43 -10.97 12.97
C GLY A 36 13.09 -10.97 12.23
N ASP A 37 12.40 -9.83 12.12
CA ASP A 37 11.18 -9.73 11.33
C ASP A 37 11.50 -9.65 9.83
N TRP A 38 12.61 -9.00 9.48
CA TRP A 38 13.15 -9.05 8.12
C TRP A 38 13.48 -10.47 7.67
N GLU A 39 14.17 -11.23 8.50
CA GLU A 39 14.52 -12.63 8.20
C GLU A 39 13.26 -13.50 8.01
N ARG A 40 12.19 -13.26 8.75
CA ARG A 40 10.91 -13.96 8.56
C ARG A 40 10.29 -13.65 7.20
N LEU A 41 10.29 -12.37 6.83
CA LEU A 41 9.80 -11.92 5.53
C LEU A 41 10.62 -12.53 4.39
N GLU A 42 11.94 -12.53 4.49
CA GLU A 42 12.84 -13.11 3.51
C GLU A 42 12.64 -14.64 3.36
N ARG A 43 12.38 -15.35 4.44
CA ARG A 43 12.06 -16.78 4.36
C ARG A 43 10.81 -17.03 3.54
N VAL A 44 9.75 -16.24 3.73
CA VAL A 44 8.52 -16.39 2.93
C VAL A 44 8.80 -16.04 1.49
N ARG A 45 9.53 -14.97 1.22
CA ARG A 45 9.91 -14.55 -0.13
C ARG A 45 10.67 -15.65 -0.89
N LEU A 46 11.56 -16.36 -0.22
CA LEU A 46 12.37 -17.43 -0.84
C LEU A 46 11.61 -18.74 -1.05
N LEU A 47 10.56 -18.97 -0.26
CA LEU A 47 9.83 -20.24 -0.26
C LEU A 47 8.59 -20.23 -1.15
N GLU A 48 8.08 -19.06 -1.47
CA GLU A 48 6.84 -18.92 -2.23
C GLU A 48 7.12 -18.52 -3.67
N ALA A 49 6.44 -19.21 -4.59
CA ALA A 49 6.48 -18.89 -6.02
C ALA A 49 5.60 -17.69 -6.37
N PHE A 50 5.56 -16.66 -5.52
CA PHE A 50 4.87 -15.43 -5.85
C PHE A 50 5.69 -14.57 -6.80
N ASP A 51 5.02 -13.93 -7.73
CA ASP A 51 5.62 -12.84 -8.47
C ASP A 51 5.67 -11.59 -7.58
N TRP A 52 6.81 -11.40 -6.93
CA TRP A 52 7.06 -10.27 -6.06
C TRP A 52 7.27 -8.94 -6.81
N ASP A 53 7.25 -8.95 -8.12
CA ASP A 53 7.37 -7.74 -8.94
C ASP A 53 6.04 -7.27 -9.49
N GLU A 54 5.02 -8.10 -9.46
CA GLU A 54 3.73 -7.78 -10.03
C GLU A 54 3.00 -6.71 -9.23
N VAL A 55 2.45 -5.74 -9.96
CA VAL A 55 1.59 -4.69 -9.41
C VAL A 55 0.17 -4.99 -9.83
N PHE A 56 -0.66 -5.37 -8.87
CA PHE A 56 -2.07 -5.67 -9.10
C PHE A 56 -2.94 -4.42 -8.98
N PRO A 57 -3.98 -4.28 -9.82
CA PRO A 57 -5.04 -3.33 -9.54
C PRO A 57 -5.77 -3.78 -8.27
N PHE A 58 -5.94 -2.86 -7.34
CA PHE A 58 -6.67 -3.11 -6.11
C PHE A 58 -8.18 -3.13 -6.38
N HIS A 59 -8.85 -4.24 -6.12
CA HIS A 59 -10.26 -4.42 -6.43
C HIS A 59 -11.16 -4.30 -5.21
N ASN A 60 -10.78 -4.90 -4.11
CA ASN A 60 -11.54 -4.93 -2.88
C ASN A 60 -10.61 -5.03 -1.65
N LYS A 61 -11.20 -5.09 -0.47
CA LYS A 61 -10.45 -5.10 0.80
C LYS A 61 -9.62 -6.37 1.04
N GLU A 62 -9.92 -7.46 0.35
CA GLU A 62 -9.20 -8.72 0.49
C GLU A 62 -7.94 -8.76 -0.39
N ASP A 63 -7.85 -7.87 -1.38
CA ASP A 63 -6.68 -7.81 -2.22
C ASP A 63 -5.52 -7.21 -1.42
N SER A 64 -4.52 -8.01 -1.15
CA SER A 64 -3.22 -7.54 -0.70
C SER A 64 -2.48 -7.03 -1.93
N GLY A 65 -2.33 -5.72 -2.03
CA GLY A 65 -1.91 -5.12 -3.28
C GLY A 65 -0.42 -5.11 -3.48
N HIS A 66 0.27 -4.07 -3.04
CA HIS A 66 1.60 -3.76 -3.53
C HIS A 66 2.70 -3.93 -2.47
N GLU A 67 2.50 -4.77 -1.45
CA GLU A 67 3.48 -4.94 -0.38
C GLU A 67 4.74 -5.65 -0.86
N GLN A 68 4.59 -6.73 -1.62
CA GLN A 68 5.73 -7.49 -2.12
C GLN A 68 6.58 -6.65 -3.11
N PRO A 69 6.02 -6.07 -4.18
CA PRO A 69 6.79 -5.25 -5.10
C PRO A 69 7.35 -3.97 -4.44
N TRP A 70 6.66 -3.44 -3.43
CA TRP A 70 7.17 -2.33 -2.65
C TRP A 70 8.39 -2.71 -1.82
N VAL A 71 8.39 -3.85 -1.14
CA VAL A 71 9.56 -4.37 -0.40
C VAL A 71 10.75 -4.53 -1.34
N ARG A 72 10.55 -5.13 -2.52
CA ARG A 72 11.62 -5.26 -3.52
C ARG A 72 12.15 -3.92 -4.01
N TYR A 73 11.26 -2.93 -4.15
CA TYR A 73 11.69 -1.57 -4.46
C TYR A 73 12.59 -0.99 -3.35
N LEU A 74 12.20 -1.16 -2.09
CA LEU A 74 13.01 -0.69 -0.95
C LEU A 74 14.38 -1.39 -0.86
N MET A 75 14.48 -2.62 -1.36
CA MET A 75 15.74 -3.37 -1.51
C MET A 75 16.58 -2.90 -2.71
N GLY A 76 16.02 -2.09 -3.62
CA GLY A 76 16.66 -1.65 -4.86
C GLY A 76 16.55 -2.65 -6.01
N GLU A 77 15.69 -3.65 -5.88
CA GLU A 77 15.53 -4.74 -6.87
C GLU A 77 14.40 -4.49 -7.88
N ASN A 78 13.49 -3.56 -7.61
CA ASN A 78 12.35 -3.22 -8.48
C ASN A 78 12.24 -1.69 -8.69
N PRO A 79 13.17 -1.07 -9.42
CA PRO A 79 13.21 0.38 -9.57
C PRO A 79 12.01 0.97 -10.30
N ALA A 80 11.29 0.19 -11.09
CA ALA A 80 10.10 0.63 -11.82
C ALA A 80 8.81 0.62 -10.98
N PHE A 81 8.85 0.14 -9.74
CA PHE A 81 7.67 0.03 -8.89
C PHE A 81 6.92 1.36 -8.70
N PRO A 82 7.58 2.51 -8.42
CA PRO A 82 6.86 3.78 -8.22
C PRO A 82 5.96 4.15 -9.40
N ASP A 83 6.49 4.09 -10.62
CA ASP A 83 5.72 4.42 -11.82
C ASP A 83 4.58 3.43 -12.05
N ARG A 84 4.86 2.14 -11.91
CA ARG A 84 3.86 1.07 -12.13
C ARG A 84 2.72 1.16 -11.13
N SER A 85 3.02 1.38 -9.85
CA SER A 85 2.00 1.46 -8.79
C SER A 85 1.12 2.71 -8.92
N LEU A 86 1.71 3.86 -9.26
CA LEU A 86 0.96 5.09 -9.51
C LEU A 86 0.08 4.96 -10.75
N HIS A 87 0.59 4.34 -11.81
CA HIS A 87 -0.17 4.10 -13.03
C HIS A 87 -1.35 3.16 -12.78
N ALA A 88 -1.16 2.06 -12.05
CA ALA A 88 -2.22 1.13 -11.66
C ALA A 88 -3.30 1.81 -10.81
N SER A 89 -2.89 2.63 -9.83
CA SER A 89 -3.80 3.41 -9.00
C SER A 89 -4.60 4.42 -9.82
N HIS A 90 -3.96 5.14 -10.75
CA HIS A 90 -4.63 6.08 -11.64
C HIS A 90 -5.65 5.38 -12.55
N GLN A 91 -5.27 4.27 -13.16
CA GLN A 91 -6.20 3.48 -13.99
C GLN A 91 -7.41 3.01 -13.19
N MET A 92 -7.21 2.57 -11.95
CA MET A 92 -8.30 2.16 -11.06
C MET A 92 -9.26 3.32 -10.76
N VAL A 93 -8.73 4.50 -10.43
CA VAL A 93 -9.54 5.71 -10.21
C VAL A 93 -10.37 6.04 -11.44
N CYS A 94 -9.75 6.07 -12.63
CA CYS A 94 -10.44 6.35 -13.88
C CYS A 94 -11.57 5.36 -14.16
N ARG A 95 -11.31 4.07 -13.97
CA ARG A 95 -12.31 3.01 -14.14
C ARG A 95 -13.50 3.17 -13.20
N ARG A 96 -13.24 3.40 -11.91
CA ARG A 96 -14.30 3.58 -10.91
C ARG A 96 -15.11 4.85 -11.13
N LEU A 97 -14.49 5.92 -11.58
CA LEU A 97 -15.20 7.14 -11.98
C LEU A 97 -16.11 6.90 -13.20
N ALA A 98 -15.66 6.09 -14.18
CA ALA A 98 -16.51 5.70 -15.29
C ALA A 98 -17.71 4.87 -14.82
N GLN A 99 -17.49 3.87 -13.96
CA GLN A 99 -18.57 3.08 -13.35
C GLN A 99 -19.61 3.96 -12.63
N LEU A 100 -19.16 4.93 -11.83
CA LEU A 100 -20.07 5.85 -11.13
C LEU A 100 -20.88 6.76 -12.07
N ARG A 101 -20.34 7.11 -13.23
CA ARG A 101 -21.05 7.90 -14.23
C ARG A 101 -22.10 7.11 -15.00
N GLU A 102 -21.87 5.82 -15.15
CA GLU A 102 -22.77 4.89 -15.83
C GLU A 102 -23.83 4.30 -14.88
N ASP A 103 -23.66 4.49 -13.56
CA ASP A 103 -24.59 4.00 -12.56
C ASP A 103 -25.86 4.86 -12.55
N GLU A 104 -26.93 4.31 -13.14
CA GLU A 104 -28.25 4.95 -13.23
C GLU A 104 -29.08 4.77 -11.94
N ASP A 105 -28.65 3.89 -11.05
CA ASP A 105 -29.38 3.53 -9.82
C ASP A 105 -29.09 4.50 -8.65
N VAL A 106 -29.12 5.79 -8.96
CA VAL A 106 -28.97 6.86 -7.96
C VAL A 106 -30.16 6.85 -7.01
N GLY A 107 -30.01 6.23 -5.87
CA GLY A 107 -31.03 6.18 -4.81
C GLY A 107 -31.56 4.79 -4.48
N THR A 108 -31.16 3.73 -5.16
CA THR A 108 -31.37 2.37 -4.69
C THR A 108 -30.38 2.00 -3.59
N LEU A 109 -30.82 1.17 -2.67
CA LEU A 109 -29.95 0.64 -1.62
C LEU A 109 -28.99 -0.38 -2.24
N HIS A 110 -27.86 0.11 -2.69
CA HIS A 110 -26.78 -0.77 -3.10
C HIS A 110 -26.32 -1.63 -1.92
N HIS A 111 -25.91 -2.85 -2.22
CA HIS A 111 -25.24 -3.70 -1.25
C HIS A 111 -23.96 -2.99 -0.76
N ILE A 112 -23.61 -3.14 0.52
CA ILE A 112 -22.45 -2.46 1.13
C ILE A 112 -21.15 -2.68 0.34
N HIS A 113 -21.00 -3.83 -0.30
CA HIS A 113 -19.84 -4.12 -1.16
C HIS A 113 -19.79 -3.28 -2.46
N HIS A 114 -20.91 -2.71 -2.92
CA HIS A 114 -20.90 -1.80 -4.06
C HIS A 114 -19.94 -0.63 -3.82
N TRP A 115 -20.01 -0.02 -2.66
CA TRP A 115 -19.14 1.11 -2.31
C TRP A 115 -17.66 0.72 -2.18
N GLN A 116 -17.36 -0.53 -1.87
CA GLN A 116 -15.96 -1.01 -1.87
C GLN A 116 -15.40 -1.11 -3.28
N TRP A 117 -16.25 -1.46 -4.26
CA TRP A 117 -15.83 -1.63 -5.65
C TRP A 117 -15.88 -0.34 -6.46
N ALA A 118 -16.84 0.54 -6.15
CA ALA A 118 -17.09 1.78 -6.89
C ALA A 118 -16.35 3.00 -6.32
N ASN A 119 -15.84 2.93 -5.08
CA ASN A 119 -15.14 4.05 -4.47
C ASN A 119 -13.86 4.41 -5.24
N PRO A 120 -13.76 5.61 -5.85
CA PRO A 120 -12.60 6.02 -6.63
C PRO A 120 -11.40 6.44 -5.79
N VAL A 121 -11.57 6.56 -4.47
CA VAL A 121 -10.47 6.95 -3.59
C VAL A 121 -9.44 5.82 -3.53
N SER A 122 -8.20 6.13 -3.87
CA SER A 122 -7.06 5.25 -3.81
C SER A 122 -5.90 5.98 -3.16
N SER A 123 -5.36 5.43 -2.09
CA SER A 123 -4.28 6.04 -1.32
C SER A 123 -3.08 5.10 -1.11
N GLU A 124 -3.19 3.84 -1.51
CA GLU A 124 -2.22 2.79 -1.21
C GLU A 124 -0.82 3.14 -1.71
N SER A 125 -0.68 3.38 -3.00
CA SER A 125 0.60 3.74 -3.61
C SER A 125 1.17 5.02 -3.01
N LEU A 126 0.32 6.00 -2.72
CA LEU A 126 0.75 7.25 -2.10
C LEU A 126 1.27 7.03 -0.68
N ILE A 127 0.63 6.19 0.12
CA ILE A 127 1.09 5.86 1.48
C ILE A 127 2.45 5.19 1.42
N GLN A 128 2.60 4.18 0.57
CA GLN A 128 3.86 3.47 0.40
C GLN A 128 4.98 4.40 -0.08
N LEU A 129 4.72 5.13 -1.15
CA LEU A 129 5.74 5.94 -1.82
C LEU A 129 6.09 7.23 -1.08
N THR A 130 5.13 7.87 -0.44
CA THR A 130 5.38 9.18 0.18
C THR A 130 5.57 9.12 1.69
N LEU A 131 4.95 8.17 2.36
CA LEU A 131 4.96 8.09 3.83
C LEU A 131 5.79 6.91 4.37
N GLY A 132 6.15 5.96 3.51
CA GLY A 132 6.91 4.77 3.91
C GLY A 132 6.12 3.87 4.87
N GLY A 133 4.86 3.64 4.57
CA GLY A 133 3.98 2.75 5.33
C GLY A 133 3.40 1.65 4.44
N PRO A 134 3.09 0.48 5.00
CA PRO A 134 2.40 -0.57 4.26
C PRO A 134 0.93 -0.22 4.02
N GLN A 135 0.32 -0.92 3.12
CA GLN A 135 -1.06 -0.72 2.68
C GLN A 135 -2.19 -1.11 3.66
N PRO A 136 -2.03 -1.93 4.71
CA PRO A 136 -3.14 -2.48 5.50
C PRO A 136 -4.17 -1.47 6.03
N ILE A 137 -3.88 -0.19 5.94
CA ILE A 137 -4.81 0.88 6.33
C ILE A 137 -6.16 0.79 5.61
N TYR A 138 -6.22 0.25 4.39
CA TYR A 138 -7.45 0.12 3.64
C TYR A 138 -8.50 -0.74 4.36
N ASN A 139 -8.05 -1.75 5.08
CA ASN A 139 -8.91 -2.65 5.86
C ASN A 139 -9.18 -2.17 7.30
N GLY A 140 -8.96 -0.88 7.57
CA GLY A 140 -9.10 -0.34 8.92
C GLY A 140 -7.94 -0.69 9.84
N GLY A 141 -6.82 -1.14 9.29
CA GLY A 141 -5.60 -1.41 10.03
C GLY A 141 -4.94 -0.14 10.57
N LEU A 142 -3.96 -0.34 11.43
CA LEU A 142 -3.19 0.76 12.02
C LEU A 142 -2.35 1.45 10.94
N LEU A 143 -2.55 2.76 10.76
CA LEU A 143 -1.65 3.57 9.95
C LEU A 143 -0.33 3.78 10.69
N HIS A 144 0.65 2.99 10.35
CA HIS A 144 2.03 3.18 10.78
C HIS A 144 2.89 3.62 9.60
N VAL A 145 3.38 4.86 9.67
CA VAL A 145 4.17 5.48 8.61
C VAL A 145 5.47 6.03 9.18
N ARG A 146 6.51 6.07 8.36
CA ARG A 146 7.83 6.56 8.76
C ARG A 146 7.98 8.07 8.66
N LEU A 147 7.24 8.67 7.75
CA LEU A 147 7.29 10.10 7.49
C LEU A 147 5.91 10.74 7.64
N ARG A 148 5.92 11.96 8.13
CA ARG A 148 4.75 12.84 8.14
C ARG A 148 5.18 14.21 7.66
N TYR A 149 4.34 14.83 6.87
CA TYR A 149 4.58 16.16 6.33
C TYR A 149 3.63 17.16 6.92
N PHE A 150 4.04 18.41 6.93
CA PHE A 150 3.20 19.51 7.36
C PHE A 150 3.44 20.73 6.46
N ASP A 151 2.39 21.22 5.82
CA ASP A 151 2.43 22.43 5.02
C ASP A 151 2.34 23.64 5.95
N VAL A 152 3.47 24.28 6.19
CA VAL A 152 3.60 25.42 7.12
C VAL A 152 2.81 26.64 6.63
N ARG A 153 2.77 26.88 5.32
CA ARG A 153 2.04 28.01 4.72
C ARG A 153 0.55 27.89 4.92
N ARG A 154 -0.01 26.70 4.64
CA ARG A 154 -1.44 26.41 4.80
C ARG A 154 -1.84 25.92 6.18
N ARG A 155 -0.87 25.72 7.07
CA ARG A 155 -1.05 25.21 8.44
C ARG A 155 -1.86 23.92 8.49
N ARG A 156 -1.55 22.97 7.61
CA ARG A 156 -2.27 21.70 7.50
C ARG A 156 -1.31 20.51 7.41
N PRO A 157 -1.72 19.29 7.83
CA PRO A 157 -1.00 18.07 7.53
C PRO A 157 -0.92 17.82 6.02
N GLY A 158 0.15 17.16 5.60
CA GLY A 158 0.41 16.77 4.21
C GLY A 158 1.48 17.60 3.53
N LEU A 159 1.85 17.16 2.34
CA LEU A 159 2.79 17.90 1.48
C LEU A 159 2.15 19.20 0.96
N PRO A 160 2.95 20.24 0.70
CA PRO A 160 2.52 21.35 -0.13
C PRO A 160 2.07 20.85 -1.52
N GLU A 161 1.18 21.60 -2.15
CA GLU A 161 0.53 21.20 -3.42
C GLU A 161 1.54 20.90 -4.54
N ASP A 162 2.63 21.66 -4.57
CA ASP A 162 3.65 21.56 -5.62
C ASP A 162 4.89 20.76 -5.17
N VAL A 163 4.77 19.94 -4.13
CA VAL A 163 5.90 19.14 -3.65
C VAL A 163 5.58 17.67 -3.79
N GLY A 164 6.39 16.97 -4.55
CA GLY A 164 6.41 15.51 -4.61
C GLY A 164 7.39 14.93 -3.59
N ALA A 165 7.07 13.77 -3.05
CA ALA A 165 7.96 13.01 -2.16
C ALA A 165 8.02 11.55 -2.60
N LEU A 166 9.21 10.97 -2.52
CA LEU A 166 9.44 9.55 -2.78
C LEU A 166 10.34 8.97 -1.70
N VAL A 167 9.84 7.99 -0.97
CA VAL A 167 10.63 7.22 -0.01
C VAL A 167 11.41 6.17 -0.79
N GLU A 168 12.74 6.29 -0.78
CA GLU A 168 13.64 5.41 -1.54
C GLU A 168 14.18 4.26 -0.68
N LYS A 169 14.36 4.48 0.62
CA LYS A 169 14.86 3.45 1.55
C LYS A 169 14.26 3.63 2.94
N LEU A 170 14.02 2.49 3.57
CA LEU A 170 13.64 2.41 4.98
C LEU A 170 14.65 1.54 5.72
N GLU A 171 15.23 2.09 6.77
CA GLU A 171 16.14 1.40 7.69
C GLU A 171 15.73 1.73 9.13
N ALA A 172 16.14 0.94 10.09
CA ALA A 172 15.73 1.11 11.49
C ALA A 172 16.00 2.53 12.05
N ARG A 173 17.06 3.18 11.58
CA ARG A 173 17.49 4.51 12.07
C ARG A 173 17.57 5.57 10.97
N ARG A 174 17.23 5.22 9.73
CA ARG A 174 17.35 6.14 8.59
C ARG A 174 16.24 5.90 7.59
N THR A 175 15.65 6.97 7.13
CA THR A 175 14.76 6.98 5.98
C THR A 175 15.36 7.89 4.91
N VAL A 176 15.48 7.40 3.68
CA VAL A 176 15.92 8.21 2.54
C VAL A 176 14.67 8.62 1.77
N VAL A 177 14.52 9.92 1.62
CA VAL A 177 13.41 10.51 0.87
C VAL A 177 13.93 11.49 -0.16
N ARG A 178 13.37 11.42 -1.36
CA ARG A 178 13.59 12.42 -2.40
C ARG A 178 12.40 13.38 -2.39
N LEU A 179 12.68 14.68 -2.29
CA LEU A 179 11.69 15.74 -2.43
C LEU A 179 11.92 16.46 -3.76
N VAL A 180 10.83 16.77 -4.44
CA VAL A 180 10.87 17.47 -5.73
C VAL A 180 9.89 18.64 -5.70
N ASN A 181 10.38 19.82 -6.05
CA ASN A 181 9.54 20.97 -6.30
C ASN A 181 8.94 20.85 -7.71
N LEU A 182 7.64 20.76 -7.81
CA LEU A 182 6.88 20.64 -9.05
C LEU A 182 6.37 22.01 -9.56
N SER A 183 6.56 23.07 -8.79
CA SER A 183 6.18 24.42 -9.23
C SER A 183 7.09 24.91 -10.35
N PRO A 184 6.58 25.34 -11.50
CA PRO A 184 7.41 25.89 -12.57
C PRO A 184 7.87 27.33 -12.29
N THR A 185 7.29 28.00 -11.30
CA THR A 185 7.47 29.45 -11.09
C THR A 185 7.94 29.81 -9.67
N GLU A 186 7.75 28.96 -8.69
CA GLU A 186 8.06 29.27 -7.29
C GLU A 186 9.12 28.33 -6.73
N ALA A 187 10.12 28.89 -6.07
CA ALA A 187 11.01 28.10 -5.21
C ALA A 187 10.27 27.67 -3.93
N ARG A 188 10.60 26.50 -3.43
CA ARG A 188 10.14 25.97 -2.14
C ARG A 188 11.36 25.83 -1.22
N GLU A 189 11.29 26.43 -0.06
CA GLU A 189 12.28 26.34 1.02
C GLU A 189 11.76 25.44 2.13
#